data_d1f6d89131c277b9a28ed9dccf84c6c6
#
_entry.id   d1f6d89131c277b9a28ed9dccf84c6c6
#
_cell.length_a   1.000
_cell.length_b   1.000
_cell.length_c   1.000
_cell.angle_alpha   90.00
_cell.angle_beta   90.00
_cell.angle_gamma   90.00
#
_symmetry.space_group_name_H-M   'P 1'
#
loop_
_entity.id
_entity.type
_entity.pdbx_description
1 polymer ?
#
loop_
_entity_poly.entity_id
_entity_poly.type
_entity_poly.pdbx_seq_one_letter_code
_entity_poly.pdbx_strand_id
1 'polypeptide(L)'
;MTLSLAISPCPNDTFVFHALVHGLVPDAPPMTVTYADVDVTNTAAERGRYDLVKVSYAALPWLRSQYDLLPCGGALGRGCGPLVVTRDRADLAGATVAVPGDRTTAYLLLRLWVANHGHRPERIEVVPFHEIMPGVAAGTYDAGLVIHEARFTYPKHGLTALVDLGEWWEEDTGLPIPLGAILARRGAVDRTRAAEWIRESLRRAWADPDASQQYILAHAQEMEPEVVKRHIALYVNDFTMDLGDEGRAAVDTLLHRAATEIPGWPGRTP
;
A
#
# COMPACT_ATOMS: atom_id res chain seq x y z
N MET A 1 -13.49 19.92 -16.65
CA MET A 1 -12.47 20.09 -15.59
C MET A 1 -11.63 18.81 -15.59
N THR A 2 -10.30 18.91 -15.57
CA THR A 2 -9.40 17.75 -15.48
C THR A 2 -9.05 17.54 -14.01
N LEU A 3 -9.09 16.30 -13.53
CA LEU A 3 -8.69 15.97 -12.14
C LEU A 3 -7.26 15.45 -12.10
N SER A 4 -6.56 15.74 -11.02
CA SER A 4 -5.23 15.18 -10.73
C SER A 4 -5.37 13.89 -9.93
N LEU A 5 -4.75 12.81 -10.43
CA LEU A 5 -4.70 11.49 -9.80
C LEU A 5 -3.24 11.11 -9.51
N ALA A 6 -2.94 10.68 -8.29
CA ALA A 6 -1.65 10.06 -7.98
C ALA A 6 -1.85 8.61 -7.51
N ILE A 7 -1.16 7.69 -8.17
CA ILE A 7 -1.17 6.24 -7.87
C ILE A 7 0.26 5.67 -7.94
N SER A 8 0.45 4.48 -7.42
CA SER A 8 1.73 3.79 -7.61
C SER A 8 1.87 3.24 -9.05
N PRO A 9 3.09 3.04 -9.55
CA PRO A 9 3.31 2.35 -10.82
C PRO A 9 3.07 0.85 -10.74
N CYS A 10 2.72 0.32 -9.57
CA CYS A 10 2.55 -1.10 -9.33
C CYS A 10 1.40 -1.73 -10.14
N PRO A 11 1.50 -3.03 -10.47
CA PRO A 11 0.52 -3.72 -11.31
C PRO A 11 -0.93 -3.65 -10.81
N ASN A 12 -1.15 -3.69 -9.49
CA ASN A 12 -2.50 -3.58 -8.93
C ASN A 12 -3.15 -2.22 -9.20
N ASP A 13 -2.42 -1.12 -9.02
CA ASP A 13 -2.98 0.22 -9.26
C ASP A 13 -3.17 0.49 -10.76
N THR A 14 -2.16 0.16 -11.58
CA THR A 14 -2.27 0.32 -13.03
C THR A 14 -3.38 -0.54 -13.62
N PHE A 15 -3.64 -1.74 -13.08
CA PHE A 15 -4.79 -2.58 -13.47
C PHE A 15 -6.12 -1.92 -13.10
N VAL A 16 -6.30 -1.52 -11.83
CA VAL A 16 -7.56 -0.93 -11.32
C VAL A 16 -7.92 0.36 -12.03
N PHE A 17 -6.93 1.23 -12.26
CA PHE A 17 -7.16 2.57 -12.80
C PHE A 17 -7.04 2.68 -14.33
N HIS A 18 -6.71 1.60 -15.03
CA HIS A 18 -6.50 1.61 -16.49
C HIS A 18 -7.62 2.30 -17.26
N ALA A 19 -8.86 1.85 -17.10
CA ALA A 19 -9.97 2.41 -17.87
C ALA A 19 -10.27 3.87 -17.49
N LEU A 20 -10.09 4.24 -16.22
CA LEU A 20 -10.28 5.61 -15.76
C LEU A 20 -9.23 6.55 -16.35
N VAL A 21 -7.98 6.15 -16.34
CA VAL A 21 -6.84 6.94 -16.87
C VAL A 21 -6.95 7.14 -18.38
N HIS A 22 -7.45 6.15 -19.12
CA HIS A 22 -7.60 6.21 -20.56
C HIS A 22 -8.95 6.80 -21.04
N GLY A 23 -9.76 7.35 -20.12
CA GLY A 23 -11.04 7.99 -20.48
C GLY A 23 -12.09 7.00 -20.99
N LEU A 24 -11.98 5.73 -20.60
CA LEU A 24 -12.90 4.66 -21.00
C LEU A 24 -14.10 4.52 -20.04
N VAL A 25 -14.10 5.27 -18.92
CA VAL A 25 -15.17 5.28 -17.94
C VAL A 25 -16.15 6.37 -18.30
N PRO A 26 -17.45 6.06 -18.55
CA PRO A 26 -18.47 7.07 -18.86
C PRO A 26 -18.58 8.13 -17.75
N ASP A 27 -18.84 9.36 -18.14
CA ASP A 27 -19.04 10.52 -17.26
C ASP A 27 -17.88 10.85 -16.31
N ALA A 28 -16.76 10.14 -16.40
CA ALA A 28 -15.55 10.49 -15.68
C ALA A 28 -14.81 11.65 -16.39
N PRO A 29 -14.33 12.65 -15.64
CA PRO A 29 -13.51 13.70 -16.24
C PRO A 29 -12.14 13.15 -16.67
N PRO A 30 -11.43 13.82 -17.60
CA PRO A 30 -10.05 13.47 -17.91
C PRO A 30 -9.17 13.53 -16.66
N MET A 31 -8.18 12.63 -16.58
CA MET A 31 -7.23 12.54 -15.48
C MET A 31 -5.83 12.98 -15.91
N THR A 32 -5.17 13.80 -15.09
CA THR A 32 -3.70 13.99 -15.16
C THR A 32 -3.09 13.08 -14.10
N VAL A 33 -2.31 12.09 -14.53
CA VAL A 33 -1.80 11.05 -13.65
C VAL A 33 -0.35 11.30 -13.26
N THR A 34 -0.05 11.09 -11.98
CA THR A 34 1.31 11.03 -11.43
C THR A 34 1.55 9.63 -10.88
N TYR A 35 2.63 8.99 -11.31
CA TYR A 35 3.07 7.70 -10.77
C TYR A 35 4.19 7.94 -9.78
N ALA A 36 4.02 7.47 -8.56
CA ALA A 36 5.03 7.59 -7.51
C ALA A 36 4.82 6.54 -6.41
N ASP A 37 5.89 6.19 -5.72
CA ASP A 37 5.84 5.30 -4.57
C ASP A 37 4.96 5.88 -3.46
N VAL A 38 4.39 5.00 -2.63
CA VAL A 38 3.36 5.35 -1.65
C VAL A 38 3.84 6.33 -0.57
N ASP A 39 5.11 6.33 -0.22
CA ASP A 39 5.69 7.31 0.72
C ASP A 39 5.72 8.72 0.13
N VAL A 40 6.02 8.83 -1.16
CA VAL A 40 5.97 10.10 -1.92
C VAL A 40 4.53 10.62 -2.00
N THR A 41 3.57 9.74 -2.31
CA THR A 41 2.16 10.13 -2.38
C THR A 41 1.57 10.46 -1.00
N ASN A 42 1.96 9.76 0.07
CA ASN A 42 1.63 10.11 1.45
C ASN A 42 2.05 11.56 1.77
N THR A 43 3.31 11.89 1.48
CA THR A 43 3.88 13.24 1.72
C THR A 43 3.22 14.31 0.85
N ALA A 44 2.93 14.02 -0.41
CA ALA A 44 2.27 14.96 -1.32
C ALA A 44 0.81 15.23 -0.93
N ALA A 45 0.11 14.21 -0.41
CA ALA A 45 -1.27 14.33 0.07
C ALA A 45 -1.39 15.29 1.26
N GLU A 46 -0.42 15.35 2.17
CA GLU A 46 -0.42 16.33 3.27
C GLU A 46 -0.45 17.79 2.81
N ARG A 47 0.06 18.03 1.61
CA ARG A 47 0.06 19.35 0.97
C ARG A 47 -1.18 19.60 0.10
N GLY A 48 -2.15 18.71 0.12
CA GLY A 48 -3.38 18.80 -0.68
C GLY A 48 -3.14 18.78 -2.20
N ARG A 49 -2.08 18.11 -2.66
CA ARG A 49 -1.56 18.26 -4.03
C ARG A 49 -2.44 17.61 -5.09
N TYR A 50 -3.19 16.57 -4.76
CA TYR A 50 -3.96 15.79 -5.74
C TYR A 50 -5.44 15.76 -5.39
N ASP A 51 -6.29 15.64 -6.41
CA ASP A 51 -7.74 15.51 -6.22
C ASP A 51 -8.13 14.09 -5.81
N LEU A 52 -7.46 13.11 -6.41
CA LEU A 52 -7.53 11.69 -6.03
C LEU A 52 -6.10 11.19 -5.77
N VAL A 53 -5.90 10.44 -4.69
CA VAL A 53 -4.56 9.97 -4.34
C VAL A 53 -4.58 8.61 -3.65
N LYS A 54 -3.67 7.73 -4.07
CA LYS A 54 -3.34 6.50 -3.34
C LYS A 54 -2.40 6.83 -2.19
N VAL A 55 -2.73 6.37 -0.99
CA VAL A 55 -1.92 6.55 0.22
C VAL A 55 -1.92 5.26 1.05
N SER A 56 -1.03 5.18 2.02
CA SER A 56 -1.09 4.14 3.04
C SER A 56 -2.27 4.36 3.99
N TYR A 57 -2.98 3.30 4.43
CA TYR A 57 -3.99 3.45 5.49
C TYR A 57 -3.40 4.05 6.77
N ALA A 58 -2.15 3.74 7.08
CA ALA A 58 -1.44 4.32 8.21
C ALA A 58 -1.31 5.87 8.14
N ALA A 59 -1.31 6.45 6.95
CA ALA A 59 -1.21 7.91 6.76
C ALA A 59 -2.53 8.67 7.02
N LEU A 60 -3.66 7.98 7.10
CA LEU A 60 -4.99 8.61 7.25
C LEU A 60 -5.09 9.64 8.38
N PRO A 61 -4.51 9.45 9.58
CA PRO A 61 -4.60 10.42 10.66
C PRO A 61 -4.10 11.82 10.30
N TRP A 62 -3.10 11.93 9.41
CA TRP A 62 -2.57 13.21 8.94
C TRP A 62 -3.40 13.85 7.82
N LEU A 63 -4.20 13.04 7.12
CA LEU A 63 -4.84 13.44 5.85
C LEU A 63 -6.34 13.74 5.97
N ARG A 64 -7.01 13.25 7.02
CA ARG A 64 -8.47 13.33 7.19
C ARG A 64 -9.06 14.74 7.26
N SER A 65 -8.26 15.77 7.54
CA SER A 65 -8.72 17.17 7.50
C SER A 65 -8.95 17.66 6.07
N GLN A 66 -8.24 17.10 5.09
CA GLN A 66 -8.24 17.55 3.70
C GLN A 66 -8.90 16.54 2.75
N TYR A 67 -8.97 15.26 3.14
CA TYR A 67 -9.42 14.18 2.28
C TYR A 67 -10.51 13.33 2.93
N ASP A 68 -11.34 12.75 2.08
CA ASP A 68 -12.29 11.70 2.43
C ASP A 68 -11.77 10.34 1.91
N LEU A 69 -11.85 9.31 2.75
CA LEU A 69 -11.56 7.94 2.36
C LEU A 69 -12.65 7.43 1.40
N LEU A 70 -12.23 6.90 0.25
CA LEU A 70 -13.13 6.19 -0.66
C LEU A 70 -13.28 4.73 -0.22
N PRO A 71 -14.49 4.16 -0.38
CA PRO A 71 -14.75 2.79 0.05
C PRO A 71 -14.28 1.74 -0.98
N CYS A 72 -13.46 2.11 -1.96
CA CYS A 72 -13.03 1.23 -3.05
C CYS A 72 -11.68 1.68 -3.62
N GLY A 73 -11.11 0.87 -4.53
CA GLY A 73 -9.86 1.15 -5.25
C GLY A 73 -8.59 0.93 -4.44
N GLY A 74 -8.73 0.66 -3.14
CA GLY A 74 -7.60 0.39 -2.25
C GLY A 74 -7.05 -1.02 -2.36
N ALA A 75 -5.93 -1.27 -1.67
CA ALA A 75 -5.35 -2.58 -1.46
C ALA A 75 -5.59 -3.01 -0.02
N LEU A 76 -6.40 -4.04 0.16
CA LEU A 76 -6.75 -4.68 1.42
C LEU A 76 -7.06 -6.14 1.10
N GLY A 77 -6.59 -7.07 1.93
CA GLY A 77 -6.81 -8.48 1.64
C GLY A 77 -6.19 -9.40 2.67
N ARG A 78 -6.07 -10.68 2.31
CA ARG A 78 -5.45 -11.73 3.13
C ARG A 78 -4.23 -12.29 2.42
N GLY A 79 -3.23 -12.74 3.19
CA GLY A 79 -1.99 -13.31 2.65
C GLY A 79 -1.14 -12.32 1.83
N CYS A 80 -1.37 -11.01 1.96
CA CYS A 80 -0.77 -9.97 1.12
C CYS A 80 0.07 -8.94 1.89
N GLY A 81 0.52 -9.27 3.10
CA GLY A 81 1.25 -8.37 3.98
C GLY A 81 2.69 -8.06 3.57
N PRO A 82 3.28 -7.04 4.19
CA PRO A 82 4.71 -6.79 4.10
C PRO A 82 5.51 -7.92 4.73
N LEU A 83 6.74 -8.12 4.23
CA LEU A 83 7.68 -9.07 4.81
C LEU A 83 8.84 -8.33 5.47
N VAL A 84 9.32 -8.85 6.59
CA VAL A 84 10.65 -8.53 7.10
C VAL A 84 11.61 -9.58 6.55
N VAL A 85 12.57 -9.14 5.75
CA VAL A 85 13.55 -10.02 5.13
C VAL A 85 14.94 -9.80 5.72
N THR A 86 15.73 -10.86 5.76
CA THR A 86 17.09 -10.87 6.30
C THR A 86 17.92 -11.90 5.56
N ARG A 87 19.25 -11.90 5.76
CA ARG A 87 20.11 -12.97 5.24
C ARG A 87 19.99 -14.23 6.08
N ASP A 88 20.08 -14.12 7.40
CA ASP A 88 20.23 -15.26 8.31
C ASP A 88 19.85 -14.97 9.77
N ARG A 89 19.24 -13.80 10.07
CA ARG A 89 18.89 -13.46 11.46
C ARG A 89 17.61 -14.17 11.90
N ALA A 90 17.58 -14.53 13.16
CA ALA A 90 16.42 -15.13 13.83
C ALA A 90 15.52 -14.08 14.53
N ASP A 91 16.03 -12.85 14.73
CA ASP A 91 15.31 -11.76 15.38
C ASP A 91 15.82 -10.37 14.94
N LEU A 92 15.23 -9.31 15.47
CA LEU A 92 15.63 -7.92 15.21
C LEU A 92 16.40 -7.27 16.38
N ALA A 93 16.83 -8.02 17.39
CA ALA A 93 17.56 -7.44 18.51
C ALA A 93 18.91 -6.86 18.03
N GLY A 94 19.15 -5.57 18.31
CA GLY A 94 20.36 -4.87 17.88
C GLY A 94 20.49 -4.66 16.36
N ALA A 95 19.44 -4.95 15.56
CA ALA A 95 19.50 -4.86 14.11
C ALA A 95 19.33 -3.43 13.59
N THR A 96 20.01 -3.10 12.50
CA THR A 96 19.66 -1.96 11.63
C THR A 96 18.66 -2.42 10.59
N VAL A 97 17.45 -1.84 10.60
CA VAL A 97 16.34 -2.23 9.74
C VAL A 97 16.04 -1.14 8.72
N ALA A 98 16.11 -1.46 7.44
CA ALA A 98 15.73 -0.56 6.34
C ALA A 98 14.22 -0.63 6.08
N VAL A 99 13.56 0.53 5.97
CA VAL A 99 12.11 0.63 5.72
C VAL A 99 11.81 1.62 4.59
N PRO A 100 10.69 1.43 3.82
CA PRO A 100 10.41 2.25 2.63
C PRO A 100 9.79 3.62 2.95
N GLY A 101 9.42 3.89 4.19
CA GLY A 101 8.81 5.16 4.58
C GLY A 101 8.19 5.10 5.98
N ASP A 102 8.25 6.21 6.70
CA ASP A 102 7.84 6.32 8.11
C ASP A 102 6.31 6.40 8.33
N ARG A 103 5.52 6.63 7.27
CA ARG A 103 4.05 6.70 7.29
C ARG A 103 3.39 5.59 6.50
N THR A 104 4.17 4.60 6.07
CA THR A 104 3.62 3.44 5.37
C THR A 104 2.90 2.49 6.33
N THR A 105 1.86 1.81 5.85
CA THR A 105 1.21 0.76 6.63
C THR A 105 2.19 -0.36 6.97
N ALA A 106 3.12 -0.65 6.07
CA ALA A 106 4.18 -1.61 6.31
C ALA A 106 5.01 -1.26 7.55
N TYR A 107 5.43 -0.01 7.66
CA TYR A 107 6.20 0.46 8.82
C TYR A 107 5.38 0.44 10.12
N LEU A 108 4.10 0.83 10.06
CA LEU A 108 3.21 0.73 11.21
C LEU A 108 3.09 -0.71 11.71
N LEU A 109 2.89 -1.67 10.82
CA LEU A 109 2.80 -3.09 11.15
C LEU A 109 4.11 -3.63 11.75
N LEU A 110 5.25 -3.23 11.19
CA LEU A 110 6.55 -3.55 11.78
C LEU A 110 6.66 -3.04 13.22
N ARG A 111 6.26 -1.79 13.47
CA ARG A 111 6.30 -1.20 14.83
C ARG A 111 5.38 -1.95 15.79
N LEU A 112 4.17 -2.29 15.36
CA LEU A 112 3.23 -3.07 16.16
C LEU A 112 3.81 -4.46 16.48
N TRP A 113 4.35 -5.15 15.47
CA TRP A 113 4.95 -6.47 15.66
C TRP A 113 6.15 -6.42 16.61
N VAL A 114 7.05 -5.46 16.43
CA VAL A 114 8.22 -5.25 17.30
C VAL A 114 7.80 -4.99 18.75
N ALA A 115 6.78 -4.15 18.97
CA ALA A 115 6.28 -3.84 20.30
C ALA A 115 5.67 -5.08 21.00
N ASN A 116 4.91 -5.88 20.24
CA ASN A 116 4.22 -7.05 20.78
C ASN A 116 5.15 -8.26 21.04
N HIS A 117 6.28 -8.35 20.34
CA HIS A 117 7.23 -9.46 20.50
C HIS A 117 8.50 -9.09 21.27
N GLY A 118 8.57 -7.87 21.78
CA GLY A 118 9.73 -7.42 22.57
C GLY A 118 11.03 -7.28 21.79
N HIS A 119 10.97 -7.28 20.46
CA HIS A 119 12.14 -7.02 19.63
C HIS A 119 12.64 -5.57 19.83
N ARG A 120 13.94 -5.38 19.77
CA ARG A 120 14.58 -4.05 19.96
C ARG A 120 15.62 -3.82 18.88
N PRO A 121 15.22 -3.42 17.68
CA PRO A 121 16.19 -2.98 16.68
C PRO A 121 16.99 -1.80 17.23
N GLU A 122 18.28 -1.75 16.91
CA GLU A 122 19.13 -0.63 17.31
C GLU A 122 18.76 0.63 16.53
N ARG A 123 18.47 0.46 15.23
CA ARG A 123 18.16 1.55 14.33
C ARG A 123 17.15 1.15 13.26
N ILE A 124 16.29 2.08 12.89
CA ILE A 124 15.39 1.97 11.73
C ILE A 124 15.74 3.11 10.78
N GLU A 125 16.04 2.78 9.52
CA GLU A 125 16.41 3.75 8.49
C GLU A 125 15.37 3.76 7.37
N VAL A 126 14.90 4.97 7.03
CA VAL A 126 14.07 5.17 5.86
C VAL A 126 14.97 5.32 4.64
N VAL A 127 14.77 4.43 3.66
CA VAL A 127 15.57 4.40 2.43
C VAL A 127 14.66 4.18 1.22
N PRO A 128 15.09 4.57 0.01
CA PRO A 128 14.35 4.27 -1.21
C PRO A 128 14.04 2.78 -1.33
N PHE A 129 12.81 2.45 -1.73
CA PHE A 129 12.34 1.05 -1.75
C PHE A 129 13.28 0.10 -2.52
N HIS A 130 13.78 0.54 -3.68
CA HIS A 130 14.66 -0.24 -4.53
C HIS A 130 16.05 -0.52 -3.92
N GLU A 131 16.46 0.20 -2.88
CA GLU A 131 17.73 0.02 -2.17
C GLU A 131 17.64 -1.00 -1.02
N ILE A 132 16.44 -1.36 -0.56
CA ILE A 132 16.25 -2.21 0.63
C ILE A 132 16.83 -3.60 0.42
N MET A 133 16.35 -4.35 -0.57
CA MET A 133 16.83 -5.73 -0.80
C MET A 133 18.33 -5.79 -1.15
N PRO A 134 18.85 -4.96 -2.06
CA PRO A 134 20.30 -4.91 -2.31
C PRO A 134 21.11 -4.56 -1.07
N GLY A 135 20.65 -3.61 -0.26
CA GLY A 135 21.33 -3.22 0.98
C GLY A 135 21.37 -4.32 2.03
N VAL A 136 20.29 -5.09 2.19
CA VAL A 136 20.26 -6.25 3.08
C VAL A 136 21.18 -7.36 2.53
N ALA A 137 21.11 -7.66 1.24
CA ALA A 137 21.97 -8.67 0.62
C ALA A 137 23.45 -8.34 0.74
N ALA A 138 23.82 -7.07 0.60
CA ALA A 138 25.20 -6.59 0.76
C ALA A 138 25.66 -6.48 2.23
N GLY A 139 24.74 -6.58 3.21
CA GLY A 139 25.05 -6.43 4.63
C GLY A 139 25.15 -4.98 5.12
N THR A 140 24.69 -4.02 4.34
CA THR A 140 24.53 -2.62 4.76
C THR A 140 23.46 -2.49 5.85
N TYR A 141 22.40 -3.28 5.72
CA TYR A 141 21.33 -3.43 6.70
C TYR A 141 21.23 -4.88 7.16
N ASP A 142 20.84 -5.09 8.40
CA ASP A 142 20.65 -6.43 8.98
C ASP A 142 19.33 -7.04 8.52
N ALA A 143 18.31 -6.21 8.36
CA ALA A 143 16.99 -6.60 7.88
C ALA A 143 16.37 -5.49 7.03
N GLY A 144 15.38 -5.85 6.23
CA GLY A 144 14.64 -4.92 5.40
C GLY A 144 13.14 -5.21 5.40
N LEU A 145 12.34 -4.14 5.41
CA LEU A 145 10.90 -4.23 5.28
C LEU A 145 10.52 -4.09 3.81
N VAL A 146 10.00 -5.17 3.22
CA VAL A 146 9.67 -5.21 1.79
C VAL A 146 8.16 -5.32 1.57
N ILE A 147 7.71 -4.69 0.49
CA ILE A 147 6.32 -4.58 0.07
C ILE A 147 6.21 -4.93 -1.42
N HIS A 148 5.00 -4.85 -1.97
CA HIS A 148 4.73 -5.00 -3.41
C HIS A 148 5.28 -6.33 -3.99
N GLU A 149 5.84 -6.29 -5.19
CA GLU A 149 6.43 -7.43 -5.89
C GLU A 149 7.68 -8.02 -5.21
N ALA A 150 8.36 -7.26 -4.36
CA ALA A 150 9.49 -7.76 -3.59
C ALA A 150 9.14 -8.98 -2.72
N ARG A 151 7.86 -9.12 -2.33
CA ARG A 151 7.31 -10.32 -1.69
C ARG A 151 7.53 -11.60 -2.50
N PHE A 152 7.64 -11.51 -3.81
CA PHE A 152 7.84 -12.65 -4.72
C PHE A 152 9.30 -12.80 -5.15
N THR A 153 10.11 -11.75 -5.03
CA THR A 153 11.45 -11.69 -5.63
C THR A 153 12.60 -11.70 -4.63
N TYR A 154 12.34 -11.49 -3.31
CA TYR A 154 13.40 -11.48 -2.28
C TYR A 154 14.29 -12.75 -2.28
N PRO A 155 13.81 -13.97 -2.60
CA PRO A 155 14.68 -15.13 -2.63
C PRO A 155 15.75 -15.06 -3.72
N LYS A 156 15.49 -14.31 -4.83
CA LYS A 156 16.49 -14.07 -5.89
C LYS A 156 17.71 -13.25 -5.39
N HIS A 157 17.53 -12.54 -4.28
CA HIS A 157 18.60 -11.79 -3.60
C HIS A 157 19.31 -12.60 -2.51
N GLY A 158 19.02 -13.90 -2.38
CA GLY A 158 19.56 -14.75 -1.31
C GLY A 158 19.04 -14.39 0.09
N LEU A 159 17.86 -13.76 0.15
CA LEU A 159 17.22 -13.36 1.40
C LEU A 159 16.18 -14.38 1.85
N THR A 160 15.90 -14.40 3.15
CA THR A 160 14.85 -15.20 3.78
C THR A 160 13.85 -14.29 4.50
N ALA A 161 12.61 -14.70 4.58
CA ALA A 161 11.60 -13.99 5.36
C ALA A 161 11.76 -14.36 6.84
N LEU A 162 11.96 -13.34 7.68
CA LEU A 162 11.94 -13.48 9.13
C LEU A 162 10.52 -13.57 9.63
N VAL A 163 9.62 -12.73 9.13
CA VAL A 163 8.20 -12.71 9.44
C VAL A 163 7.39 -12.17 8.28
N ASP A 164 6.20 -12.75 8.07
CA ASP A 164 5.14 -12.18 7.28
C ASP A 164 4.22 -11.37 8.22
N LEU A 165 4.24 -10.05 8.08
CA LEU A 165 3.43 -9.16 8.91
C LEU A 165 1.94 -9.23 8.59
N GLY A 166 1.57 -9.77 7.42
CA GLY A 166 0.20 -10.04 7.07
C GLY A 166 -0.34 -11.28 7.77
N GLU A 167 0.41 -12.38 7.75
CA GLU A 167 0.07 -13.59 8.49
C GLU A 167 -0.05 -13.28 9.99
N TRP A 168 0.94 -12.61 10.56
CA TRP A 168 0.87 -12.18 11.95
C TRP A 168 -0.38 -11.32 12.26
N TRP A 169 -0.69 -10.34 11.40
CA TRP A 169 -1.88 -9.50 11.59
C TRP A 169 -3.17 -10.30 11.56
N GLU A 170 -3.29 -11.22 10.61
CA GLU A 170 -4.49 -12.07 10.46
C GLU A 170 -4.65 -13.05 11.63
N GLU A 171 -3.55 -13.63 12.12
CA GLU A 171 -3.56 -14.51 13.29
C GLU A 171 -3.96 -13.75 14.57
N ASP A 172 -3.45 -12.52 14.74
CA ASP A 172 -3.67 -11.71 15.94
C ASP A 172 -5.06 -11.07 15.99
N THR A 173 -5.61 -10.68 14.82
CA THR A 173 -6.86 -9.91 14.74
C THR A 173 -8.03 -10.67 14.12
N GLY A 174 -7.80 -11.72 13.36
CA GLY A 174 -8.78 -12.39 12.50
C GLY A 174 -9.22 -11.57 11.28
N LEU A 175 -8.71 -10.34 11.11
CA LEU A 175 -9.13 -9.39 10.07
C LEU A 175 -8.17 -9.39 8.88
N PRO A 176 -8.65 -9.02 7.66
CA PRO A 176 -7.77 -8.80 6.52
C PRO A 176 -6.83 -7.62 6.79
N ILE A 177 -5.69 -7.60 6.10
CA ILE A 177 -4.69 -6.55 6.29
C ILE A 177 -5.00 -5.34 5.39
N PRO A 178 -5.21 -4.12 5.96
CA PRO A 178 -5.36 -2.90 5.18
C PRO A 178 -3.97 -2.33 4.83
N LEU A 179 -3.70 -2.12 3.53
CA LEU A 179 -2.40 -1.66 3.05
C LEU A 179 -2.46 -0.26 2.46
N GLY A 180 -3.23 -0.06 1.40
CA GLY A 180 -3.31 1.19 0.68
C GLY A 180 -4.74 1.64 0.42
N ALA A 181 -5.02 2.92 0.63
CA ALA A 181 -6.32 3.59 0.50
C ALA A 181 -6.35 4.51 -0.71
N ILE A 182 -7.53 4.75 -1.27
CA ILE A 182 -7.78 5.86 -2.18
C ILE A 182 -8.52 6.97 -1.45
N LEU A 183 -8.01 8.17 -1.57
CA LEU A 183 -8.59 9.37 -0.98
C LEU A 183 -9.08 10.34 -2.05
N ALA A 184 -10.19 11.01 -1.77
CA ALA A 184 -10.72 12.12 -2.56
C ALA A 184 -10.56 13.44 -1.78
N ARG A 185 -9.99 14.47 -2.42
CA ARG A 185 -9.79 15.78 -1.80
C ARG A 185 -11.15 16.47 -1.61
N ARG A 186 -11.41 16.92 -0.40
CA ARG A 186 -12.65 17.60 -0.03
C ARG A 186 -12.87 18.85 -0.87
N GLY A 187 -14.06 19.00 -1.41
CA GLY A 187 -14.42 20.13 -2.25
C GLY A 187 -13.88 20.11 -3.68
N ALA A 188 -13.01 19.18 -4.04
CA ALA A 188 -12.48 19.05 -5.40
C ALA A 188 -13.26 18.05 -6.24
N VAL A 189 -13.71 16.96 -5.63
CA VAL A 189 -14.46 15.90 -6.30
C VAL A 189 -15.55 15.35 -5.38
N ASP A 190 -16.70 15.03 -5.96
CA ASP A 190 -17.74 14.28 -5.25
C ASP A 190 -17.27 12.84 -4.99
N ARG A 191 -17.20 12.46 -3.72
CA ARG A 191 -16.68 11.17 -3.29
C ARG A 191 -17.47 9.97 -3.82
N THR A 192 -18.80 10.13 -3.95
CA THR A 192 -19.68 9.06 -4.44
C THR A 192 -19.43 8.83 -5.92
N ARG A 193 -19.37 9.90 -6.71
CA ARG A 193 -19.03 9.80 -8.14
C ARG A 193 -17.63 9.26 -8.37
N ALA A 194 -16.64 9.71 -7.59
CA ALA A 194 -15.28 9.19 -7.68
C ALA A 194 -15.22 7.69 -7.41
N ALA A 195 -15.92 7.21 -6.38
CA ALA A 195 -16.03 5.79 -6.08
C ALA A 195 -16.69 4.99 -7.22
N GLU A 196 -17.75 5.54 -7.85
CA GLU A 196 -18.41 4.90 -8.98
C GLU A 196 -17.51 4.80 -10.21
N TRP A 197 -16.73 5.84 -10.54
CA TRP A 197 -15.75 5.80 -11.63
C TRP A 197 -14.69 4.74 -11.41
N ILE A 198 -14.17 4.63 -10.18
CA ILE A 198 -13.15 3.63 -9.83
C ILE A 198 -13.73 2.21 -9.92
N ARG A 199 -14.94 1.99 -9.40
CA ARG A 199 -15.63 0.71 -9.50
C ARG A 199 -15.90 0.31 -10.95
N GLU A 200 -16.30 1.26 -11.79
CA GLU A 200 -16.51 0.99 -13.23
C GLU A 200 -15.19 0.67 -13.93
N SER A 201 -14.11 1.39 -13.59
CA SER A 201 -12.76 1.06 -14.11
C SER A 201 -12.35 -0.36 -13.74
N LEU A 202 -12.58 -0.76 -12.49
CA LEU A 202 -12.27 -2.11 -12.00
C LEU A 202 -13.14 -3.19 -12.66
N ARG A 203 -14.45 -2.96 -12.86
CA ARG A 203 -15.32 -3.90 -13.59
C ARG A 203 -14.81 -4.15 -15.01
N ARG A 204 -14.38 -3.10 -15.70
CA ARG A 204 -13.79 -3.21 -17.05
C ARG A 204 -12.48 -3.98 -17.03
N ALA A 205 -11.61 -3.73 -16.06
CA ALA A 205 -10.36 -4.48 -15.91
C ALA A 205 -10.61 -5.97 -15.66
N TRP A 206 -11.60 -6.34 -14.88
CA TRP A 206 -11.98 -7.75 -14.68
C TRP A 206 -12.67 -8.37 -15.88
N ALA A 207 -13.46 -7.59 -16.64
CA ALA A 207 -14.13 -8.10 -17.84
C ALA A 207 -13.16 -8.38 -19.01
N ASP A 208 -12.08 -7.59 -19.10
CA ASP A 208 -11.02 -7.74 -20.11
C ASP A 208 -9.66 -7.43 -19.49
N PRO A 209 -9.05 -8.39 -18.78
CA PRO A 209 -7.76 -8.19 -18.11
C PRO A 209 -6.61 -7.88 -19.09
N ASP A 210 -6.68 -8.38 -20.32
CA ASP A 210 -5.63 -8.21 -21.32
C ASP A 210 -5.57 -6.79 -21.86
N ALA A 211 -6.67 -6.04 -21.84
CA ALA A 211 -6.72 -4.64 -22.29
C ALA A 211 -5.73 -3.72 -21.58
N SER A 212 -5.39 -4.03 -20.32
CA SER A 212 -4.47 -3.23 -19.50
C SER A 212 -3.01 -3.70 -19.55
N GLN A 213 -2.71 -4.85 -20.18
CA GLN A 213 -1.41 -5.52 -20.07
C GLN A 213 -0.23 -4.63 -20.53
N GLN A 214 -0.33 -4.00 -21.70
CA GLN A 214 0.74 -3.11 -22.19
C GLN A 214 0.97 -1.92 -21.28
N TYR A 215 -0.11 -1.34 -20.77
CA TYR A 215 -0.03 -0.22 -19.85
C TYR A 215 0.60 -0.62 -18.51
N ILE A 216 0.24 -1.77 -17.96
CA ILE A 216 0.84 -2.30 -16.73
C ILE A 216 2.34 -2.49 -16.92
N LEU A 217 2.75 -3.20 -17.98
CA LEU A 217 4.16 -3.48 -18.26
C LEU A 217 4.98 -2.20 -18.53
N ALA A 218 4.37 -1.15 -19.08
CA ALA A 218 5.04 0.12 -19.31
C ALA A 218 5.36 0.90 -18.01
N HIS A 219 4.70 0.56 -16.89
CA HIS A 219 4.86 1.24 -15.60
C HIS A 219 5.46 0.35 -14.51
N ALA A 220 5.30 -0.97 -14.61
CA ALA A 220 5.75 -1.91 -13.60
C ALA A 220 7.27 -1.88 -13.42
N GLN A 221 7.72 -1.92 -12.17
CA GLN A 221 9.15 -2.08 -11.84
C GLN A 221 9.61 -3.53 -12.07
N GLU A 222 8.73 -4.50 -11.82
CA GLU A 222 8.94 -5.91 -12.14
C GLU A 222 8.26 -6.26 -13.47
N MET A 223 9.03 -6.79 -14.40
CA MET A 223 8.60 -7.04 -15.78
C MET A 223 8.26 -8.50 -16.08
N GLU A 224 8.48 -9.44 -15.13
CA GLU A 224 8.12 -10.84 -15.32
C GLU A 224 6.59 -11.03 -15.34
N PRO A 225 5.96 -11.47 -16.45
CA PRO A 225 4.50 -11.53 -16.56
C PRO A 225 3.82 -12.36 -15.46
N GLU A 226 4.46 -13.44 -15.02
CA GLU A 226 3.91 -14.29 -13.95
C GLU A 226 3.93 -13.59 -12.59
N VAL A 227 4.94 -12.77 -12.30
CA VAL A 227 5.00 -11.95 -11.07
C VAL A 227 3.91 -10.88 -11.12
N VAL A 228 3.74 -10.22 -12.26
CA VAL A 228 2.68 -9.22 -12.49
C VAL A 228 1.29 -9.82 -12.26
N LYS A 229 1.00 -11.00 -12.84
CA LYS A 229 -0.28 -11.69 -12.66
C LYS A 229 -0.53 -12.08 -11.19
N ARG A 230 0.48 -12.63 -10.53
CA ARG A 230 0.39 -13.00 -9.11
C ARG A 230 0.17 -11.77 -8.23
N HIS A 231 0.82 -10.65 -8.55
CA HIS A 231 0.63 -9.39 -7.85
C HIS A 231 -0.81 -8.89 -7.99
N ILE A 232 -1.36 -8.85 -9.21
CA ILE A 232 -2.75 -8.44 -9.43
C ILE A 232 -3.70 -9.37 -8.67
N ALA A 233 -3.56 -10.69 -8.82
CA ALA A 233 -4.42 -11.67 -8.15
C ALA A 233 -4.40 -11.56 -6.62
N LEU A 234 -3.27 -11.13 -6.03
CA LEU A 234 -3.13 -10.99 -4.59
C LEU A 234 -3.74 -9.69 -4.06
N TYR A 235 -3.57 -8.57 -4.78
CA TYR A 235 -3.91 -7.24 -4.27
C TYR A 235 -5.21 -6.66 -4.82
N VAL A 236 -5.79 -7.24 -5.88
CA VAL A 236 -7.06 -6.80 -6.49
C VAL A 236 -8.13 -7.86 -6.26
N ASN A 237 -9.06 -7.55 -5.37
CA ASN A 237 -10.06 -8.49 -4.86
C ASN A 237 -11.38 -7.76 -4.52
N ASP A 238 -12.31 -8.44 -3.86
CA ASP A 238 -13.61 -7.88 -3.48
C ASP A 238 -13.49 -6.63 -2.60
N PHE A 239 -12.49 -6.54 -1.73
CA PHE A 239 -12.22 -5.33 -0.95
C PHE A 239 -11.75 -4.14 -1.82
N THR A 240 -11.18 -4.40 -2.99
CA THR A 240 -10.88 -3.35 -3.96
C THR A 240 -12.16 -2.78 -4.57
N MET A 241 -13.19 -3.60 -4.75
CA MET A 241 -14.51 -3.15 -5.21
C MET A 241 -15.28 -2.41 -4.12
N ASP A 242 -15.29 -2.94 -2.90
CA ASP A 242 -15.90 -2.29 -1.73
C ASP A 242 -15.27 -2.82 -0.43
N LEU A 243 -14.90 -1.91 0.46
CA LEU A 243 -14.34 -2.28 1.77
C LEU A 243 -15.28 -3.17 2.60
N GLY A 244 -16.58 -3.00 2.41
CA GLY A 244 -17.57 -3.72 3.24
C GLY A 244 -17.40 -3.43 4.74
N ASP A 245 -18.13 -4.16 5.58
CA ASP A 245 -18.03 -4.00 7.04
C ASP A 245 -16.71 -4.57 7.57
N GLU A 246 -16.27 -5.69 7.03
CA GLU A 246 -15.02 -6.34 7.42
C GLU A 246 -13.79 -5.47 7.11
N GLY A 247 -13.72 -4.89 5.92
CA GLY A 247 -12.63 -3.98 5.55
C GLY A 247 -12.63 -2.70 6.39
N ARG A 248 -13.80 -2.16 6.72
CA ARG A 248 -13.90 -1.01 7.63
C ARG A 248 -13.42 -1.39 9.04
N ALA A 249 -13.83 -2.54 9.57
CA ALA A 249 -13.37 -3.04 10.85
C ALA A 249 -11.84 -3.22 10.89
N ALA A 250 -11.25 -3.73 9.81
CA ALA A 250 -9.80 -3.88 9.68
C ALA A 250 -9.07 -2.52 9.73
N VAL A 251 -9.56 -1.53 8.99
CA VAL A 251 -9.00 -0.16 9.01
C VAL A 251 -9.14 0.48 10.39
N ASP A 252 -10.30 0.38 11.01
CA ASP A 252 -10.55 0.93 12.34
C ASP A 252 -9.66 0.29 13.39
N THR A 253 -9.48 -1.03 13.34
CA THR A 253 -8.58 -1.79 14.24
C THR A 253 -7.12 -1.35 14.05
N LEU A 254 -6.65 -1.22 12.81
CA LEU A 254 -5.29 -0.76 12.51
C LEU A 254 -5.04 0.62 13.11
N LEU A 255 -5.93 1.58 12.88
CA LEU A 255 -5.78 2.95 13.36
C LEU A 255 -5.94 3.06 14.88
N HIS A 256 -6.78 2.23 15.49
CA HIS A 256 -6.92 2.15 16.94
C HIS A 256 -5.63 1.65 17.58
N ARG A 257 -5.08 0.55 17.09
CA ARG A 257 -3.82 -0.03 17.59
C ARG A 257 -2.65 0.94 17.40
N ALA A 258 -2.58 1.63 16.24
CA ALA A 258 -1.58 2.66 16.02
C ALA A 258 -1.62 3.76 17.11
N ALA A 259 -2.82 4.23 17.44
CA ALA A 259 -3.01 5.31 18.42
C ALA A 259 -2.75 4.88 19.87
N THR A 260 -2.95 3.60 20.20
CA THR A 260 -2.85 3.07 21.57
C THR A 260 -1.52 2.41 21.87
N GLU A 261 -0.91 1.75 20.87
CA GLU A 261 0.29 0.92 21.06
C GLU A 261 1.58 1.60 20.57
N ILE A 262 1.46 2.62 19.66
CA ILE A 262 2.64 3.23 19.06
C ILE A 262 2.85 4.66 19.59
N PRO A 263 3.85 4.91 20.44
CA PRO A 263 4.16 6.25 20.96
C PRO A 263 4.40 7.25 19.83
N GLY A 264 3.74 8.41 19.91
CA GLY A 264 3.85 9.50 18.94
C GLY A 264 3.07 9.30 17.63
N TRP A 265 2.34 8.19 17.47
CA TRP A 265 1.40 8.06 16.35
C TRP A 265 0.17 8.94 16.60
N PRO A 266 -0.31 9.74 15.63
CA PRO A 266 -1.43 10.63 15.89
C PRO A 266 -2.69 9.82 16.19
N GLY A 267 -3.28 10.08 17.34
CA GLY A 267 -4.51 9.45 17.78
C GLY A 267 -5.72 9.87 16.97
N ARG A 268 -6.85 9.19 17.16
CA ARG A 268 -8.16 9.72 16.77
C ARG A 268 -8.35 11.06 17.48
N THR A 269 -8.41 12.16 16.74
CA THR A 269 -9.10 13.33 17.27
C THR A 269 -10.58 13.01 17.29
N PRO A 270 -11.33 13.26 18.36
CA PRO A 270 -12.75 12.97 18.44
C PRO A 270 -13.56 13.65 17.35
#